data_462fc1596c02610ab8ca2af200af1951
#
_entry.id   462fc1596c02610ab8ca2af200af1951
#
_cell.length_a   1.000
_cell.length_b   1.000
_cell.length_c   1.000
_cell.angle_alpha   90.00
_cell.angle_beta   90.00
_cell.angle_gamma   90.00
#
_symmetry.space_group_name_H-M   'P 1'
#
loop_
_entity.id
_entity.type
_entity.pdbx_description
1 polymer ?
#
loop_
_entity_poly.entity_id
_entity_poly.type
_entity_poly.pdbx_seq_one_letter_code
_entity_poly.pdbx_strand_id
1 'polypeptide(L)'
;GKEFYKKDNPSEKIIVGPIESMSKSKKNTIDPENIIKNYGADSVRLFILSDSPPEKDVQWSDQGMLASFKFVQKLWTLNSKILDKIKDNNQNDEGKNLTKFTNQLINKITQNLEKFHYNVIVANFYEMYNFLIKETDKPIKKEILIENYKKILILINPFIPHFSNECLNTINEDQIKWPKVS
;
A
#
# COMPACT_ATOMS: atom_id res chain seq x y z
N GLY A 1 25.58 -3.82 22.91
CA GLY A 1 25.28 -3.79 21.48
C GLY A 1 25.14 -5.22 20.96
N LYS A 2 24.37 -5.44 19.88
CA LYS A 2 24.30 -6.76 19.24
C LYS A 2 25.62 -7.05 18.54
N GLU A 3 26.19 -8.21 18.77
CA GLU A 3 27.36 -8.69 18.05
C GLU A 3 26.91 -9.50 16.84
N PHE A 4 27.60 -9.31 15.71
CA PHE A 4 27.31 -10.00 14.46
C PHE A 4 28.51 -10.87 14.06
N TYR A 5 28.22 -12.05 13.53
CA TYR A 5 29.22 -13.04 13.12
C TYR A 5 28.92 -13.50 11.69
N LYS A 6 29.95 -13.91 10.95
CA LYS A 6 29.78 -14.47 9.61
C LYS A 6 28.95 -15.74 9.68
N LYS A 7 27.97 -15.88 8.76
CA LYS A 7 27.12 -17.08 8.68
C LYS A 7 27.93 -18.34 8.39
N ASP A 8 28.95 -18.19 7.56
CA ASP A 8 29.80 -19.30 7.11
C ASP A 8 30.97 -19.58 8.06
N ASN A 9 31.25 -18.68 8.97
CA ASN A 9 32.29 -18.81 10.00
C ASN A 9 31.83 -18.11 11.31
N PRO A 10 31.11 -18.82 12.20
CA PRO A 10 30.59 -18.25 13.44
C PRO A 10 31.65 -17.75 14.43
N SER A 11 32.93 -18.08 14.23
CA SER A 11 34.04 -17.57 15.05
C SER A 11 34.55 -16.20 14.57
N GLU A 12 34.14 -15.74 13.38
CA GLU A 12 34.61 -14.47 12.82
C GLU A 12 33.58 -13.36 13.04
N LYS A 13 33.94 -12.45 13.95
CA LYS A 13 33.11 -11.29 14.29
C LYS A 13 33.09 -10.26 13.15
N ILE A 14 31.89 -9.80 12.79
CA ILE A 14 31.67 -8.74 11.82
C ILE A 14 31.63 -7.40 12.54
N ILE A 15 32.46 -6.46 12.08
CA ILE A 15 32.39 -5.07 12.55
C ILE A 15 31.31 -4.36 11.73
N VAL A 16 30.23 -3.95 12.40
CA VAL A 16 29.17 -3.16 11.79
C VAL A 16 29.51 -1.69 11.93
N GLY A 17 29.74 -1.02 10.81
CA GLY A 17 29.96 0.42 10.77
C GLY A 17 28.70 1.25 11.02
N PRO A 18 28.78 2.57 11.08
CA PRO A 18 27.61 3.45 11.17
C PRO A 18 26.78 3.36 9.88
N ILE A 19 25.50 3.79 10.00
CA ILE A 19 24.61 3.93 8.84
C ILE A 19 25.20 4.99 7.90
N GLU A 20 25.33 4.65 6.62
CA GLU A 20 25.93 5.50 5.61
C GLU A 20 25.01 5.67 4.40
N SER A 21 25.08 6.82 3.75
CA SER A 21 24.40 7.05 2.48
C SER A 21 24.95 6.12 1.38
N MET A 22 24.05 5.58 0.58
CA MET A 22 24.40 4.73 -0.56
C MET A 22 25.16 5.52 -1.62
N SER A 23 26.27 4.95 -2.12
CA SER A 23 26.99 5.50 -3.26
C SER A 23 27.71 4.41 -4.04
N LYS A 24 27.89 4.64 -5.35
CA LYS A 24 28.61 3.71 -6.23
C LYS A 24 30.07 3.51 -5.78
N SER A 25 30.70 4.58 -5.30
CA SER A 25 32.10 4.54 -4.82
C SER A 25 32.26 3.67 -3.57
N LYS A 26 31.24 3.63 -2.70
CA LYS A 26 31.22 2.79 -1.50
C LYS A 26 30.75 1.36 -1.76
N LYS A 27 30.27 1.07 -2.97
CA LYS A 27 29.72 -0.24 -3.37
C LYS A 27 28.62 -0.77 -2.43
N ASN A 28 27.83 0.13 -1.82
CA ASN A 28 26.75 -0.18 -0.90
C ASN A 28 25.37 0.20 -1.48
N THR A 29 25.27 0.31 -2.81
CA THR A 29 24.01 0.63 -3.50
C THR A 29 23.15 -0.59 -3.70
N ILE A 30 21.84 -0.42 -3.63
CA ILE A 30 20.84 -1.39 -4.06
C ILE A 30 20.51 -1.10 -5.52
N ASP A 31 20.51 -2.16 -6.34
CA ASP A 31 20.14 -2.05 -7.75
C ASP A 31 18.61 -1.97 -7.90
N PRO A 32 18.06 -0.83 -8.36
CA PRO A 32 16.62 -0.66 -8.51
C PRO A 32 15.99 -1.64 -9.49
N GLU A 33 16.68 -2.01 -10.57
CA GLU A 33 16.16 -2.92 -11.59
C GLU A 33 15.89 -4.31 -11.01
N ASN A 34 16.85 -4.83 -10.23
CA ASN A 34 16.70 -6.12 -9.56
C ASN A 34 15.58 -6.10 -8.53
N ILE A 35 15.44 -5.01 -7.77
CA ILE A 35 14.37 -4.89 -6.77
C ILE A 35 13.00 -4.80 -7.45
N ILE A 36 12.87 -3.98 -8.49
CA ILE A 36 11.60 -3.87 -9.24
C ILE A 36 11.24 -5.20 -9.91
N LYS A 37 12.21 -5.91 -10.46
CA LYS A 37 11.98 -7.23 -11.06
C LYS A 37 11.47 -8.26 -10.05
N ASN A 38 11.96 -8.23 -8.82
CA ASN A 38 11.63 -9.21 -7.79
C ASN A 38 10.34 -8.87 -7.03
N TYR A 39 10.05 -7.59 -6.81
CA TYR A 39 8.96 -7.14 -5.94
C TYR A 39 7.89 -6.30 -6.65
N GLY A 40 8.15 -5.84 -7.86
CA GLY A 40 7.28 -4.91 -8.59
C GLY A 40 7.44 -3.45 -8.14
N ALA A 41 7.19 -2.53 -9.07
CA ALA A 41 7.36 -1.09 -8.84
C ALA A 41 6.44 -0.56 -7.73
N ASP A 42 5.20 -1.03 -7.64
CA ASP A 42 4.24 -0.60 -6.61
C ASP A 42 4.72 -0.93 -5.20
N SER A 43 5.32 -2.11 -5.00
CA SER A 43 5.87 -2.50 -3.70
C SER A 43 7.07 -1.63 -3.28
N VAL A 44 7.92 -1.28 -4.25
CA VAL A 44 9.08 -0.39 -4.02
C VAL A 44 8.60 1.02 -3.66
N ARG A 45 7.62 1.56 -4.39
CA ARG A 45 7.01 2.86 -4.09
C ARG A 45 6.41 2.89 -2.69
N LEU A 46 5.65 1.84 -2.35
CA LEU A 46 5.00 1.72 -1.05
C LEU A 46 6.03 1.68 0.08
N PHE A 47 7.11 0.90 -0.08
CA PHE A 47 8.21 0.83 0.89
C PHE A 47 8.84 2.21 1.13
N ILE A 48 9.23 2.91 0.06
CA ILE A 48 9.88 4.22 0.16
C ILE A 48 8.98 5.24 0.85
N LEU A 49 7.67 5.23 0.53
CA LEU A 49 6.70 6.18 1.07
C LEU A 49 6.21 5.84 2.48
N SER A 50 6.45 4.61 2.96
CA SER A 50 5.96 4.13 4.27
C SER A 50 6.90 4.40 5.44
N ASP A 51 8.22 4.50 5.17
CA ASP A 51 9.22 4.50 6.23
C ASP A 51 9.28 5.82 6.98
N SER A 52 9.42 6.92 6.26
CA SER A 52 9.69 8.23 6.84
C SER A 52 8.99 9.36 6.08
N PRO A 53 8.76 10.51 6.74
CA PRO A 53 8.40 11.73 6.01
C PRO A 53 9.47 12.09 4.99
N PRO A 54 9.12 12.79 3.87
CA PRO A 54 10.04 13.05 2.76
C PRO A 54 11.27 13.89 3.12
N GLU A 55 11.27 14.58 4.26
CA GLU A 55 12.42 15.35 4.78
C GLU A 55 13.47 14.49 5.45
N LYS A 56 13.21 13.20 5.66
CA LYS A 56 14.12 12.27 6.33
C LYS A 56 14.66 11.24 5.35
N ASP A 57 15.87 10.80 5.62
CA ASP A 57 16.46 9.68 4.89
C ASP A 57 15.69 8.39 5.13
N VAL A 58 15.54 7.60 4.07
CA VAL A 58 14.96 6.26 4.13
C VAL A 58 16.09 5.25 4.33
N GLN A 59 15.99 4.46 5.40
CA GLN A 59 16.91 3.36 5.62
C GLN A 59 16.44 2.13 4.85
N TRP A 60 17.30 1.57 3.99
CA TRP A 60 16.97 0.33 3.31
C TRP A 60 16.79 -0.81 4.30
N SER A 61 15.72 -1.57 4.10
CA SER A 61 15.38 -2.75 4.90
C SER A 61 14.75 -3.83 4.01
N ASP A 62 15.42 -4.97 3.89
CA ASP A 62 14.87 -6.11 3.14
C ASP A 62 13.56 -6.63 3.77
N GLN A 63 13.44 -6.56 5.10
CA GLN A 63 12.20 -6.92 5.81
C GLN A 63 11.07 -5.94 5.50
N GLY A 64 11.37 -4.64 5.45
CA GLY A 64 10.41 -3.60 5.08
C GLY A 64 9.96 -3.73 3.64
N MET A 65 10.89 -4.02 2.72
CA MET A 65 10.57 -4.30 1.31
C MET A 65 9.67 -5.51 1.16
N LEU A 66 9.98 -6.61 1.84
CA LEU A 66 9.17 -7.82 1.84
C LEU A 66 7.77 -7.59 2.45
N ALA A 67 7.68 -6.78 3.50
CA ALA A 67 6.39 -6.42 4.12
C ALA A 67 5.51 -5.63 3.15
N SER A 68 6.08 -4.66 2.43
CA SER A 68 5.37 -3.89 1.40
C SER A 68 4.89 -4.78 0.25
N PHE A 69 5.73 -5.68 -0.23
CA PHE A 69 5.36 -6.66 -1.25
C PHE A 69 4.19 -7.55 -0.80
N LYS A 70 4.27 -8.12 0.41
CA LYS A 70 3.18 -8.93 0.97
C LYS A 70 1.89 -8.13 1.14
N PHE A 71 1.98 -6.84 1.44
CA PHE A 71 0.80 -6.00 1.54
C PHE A 71 0.14 -5.77 0.18
N VAL A 72 0.91 -5.51 -0.87
CA VAL A 72 0.37 -5.42 -2.25
C VAL A 72 -0.30 -6.73 -2.65
N GLN A 73 0.29 -7.89 -2.33
CA GLN A 73 -0.34 -9.19 -2.58
C GLN A 73 -1.68 -9.37 -1.83
N LYS A 74 -1.74 -8.90 -0.57
CA LYS A 74 -3.00 -8.91 0.20
C LYS A 74 -4.06 -8.01 -0.43
N LEU A 75 -3.68 -6.87 -0.98
CA LEU A 75 -4.61 -5.99 -1.72
C LEU A 75 -5.16 -6.68 -2.97
N TRP A 76 -4.35 -7.44 -3.71
CA TRP A 76 -4.82 -8.26 -4.83
C TRP A 76 -5.83 -9.32 -4.39
N THR A 77 -5.57 -10.02 -3.29
CA THR A 77 -6.52 -11.00 -2.73
C THR A 77 -7.84 -10.33 -2.31
N LEU A 78 -7.76 -9.16 -1.68
CA LEU A 78 -8.94 -8.38 -1.31
C LEU A 78 -9.73 -7.92 -2.54
N ASN A 79 -9.04 -7.44 -3.60
CA ASN A 79 -9.68 -7.07 -4.86
C ASN A 79 -10.48 -8.25 -5.45
N SER A 80 -9.89 -9.44 -5.53
CA SER A 80 -10.60 -10.64 -6.01
C SER A 80 -11.86 -10.91 -5.20
N LYS A 81 -11.79 -10.82 -3.87
CA LYS A 81 -12.94 -10.98 -2.97
C LYS A 81 -14.03 -9.94 -3.25
N ILE A 82 -13.65 -8.67 -3.46
CA ILE A 82 -14.60 -7.59 -3.77
C ILE A 82 -15.27 -7.84 -5.13
N LEU A 83 -14.50 -8.24 -6.15
CA LEU A 83 -15.04 -8.55 -7.48
C LEU A 83 -16.04 -9.72 -7.45
N ASP A 84 -15.78 -10.74 -6.63
CA ASP A 84 -16.73 -11.85 -6.46
C ASP A 84 -18.01 -11.37 -5.77
N LYS A 85 -17.90 -10.48 -4.78
CA LYS A 85 -19.07 -9.85 -4.15
C LYS A 85 -19.87 -8.98 -5.11
N ILE A 86 -19.23 -8.26 -6.01
CA ILE A 86 -19.89 -7.45 -7.04
C ILE A 86 -20.72 -8.32 -8.00
N LYS A 87 -20.36 -9.58 -8.21
CA LYS A 87 -21.10 -10.53 -9.06
C LYS A 87 -22.32 -11.14 -8.35
N ASP A 88 -22.36 -11.10 -7.02
CA ASP A 88 -23.48 -11.64 -6.24
C ASP A 88 -24.65 -10.66 -6.24
N ASN A 89 -25.82 -11.12 -6.70
CA ASN A 89 -27.03 -10.30 -6.81
C ASN A 89 -27.90 -10.31 -5.54
N ASN A 90 -27.57 -11.11 -4.52
CA ASN A 90 -28.35 -11.24 -3.29
C ASN A 90 -27.87 -10.30 -2.18
N GLN A 91 -27.71 -9.00 -2.50
CA GLN A 91 -27.12 -8.03 -1.58
C GLN A 91 -28.13 -6.88 -1.34
N ASN A 92 -28.44 -6.63 -0.06
CA ASN A 92 -29.48 -5.68 0.37
C ASN A 92 -29.04 -4.66 1.42
N ASP A 93 -27.81 -4.73 1.94
CA ASP A 93 -27.27 -3.76 2.90
C ASP A 93 -26.95 -2.43 2.20
N GLU A 94 -27.44 -1.33 2.75
CA GLU A 94 -27.22 0.04 2.25
C GLU A 94 -25.76 0.52 2.42
N GLY A 95 -24.87 -0.28 2.97
CA GLY A 95 -23.43 0.01 3.09
C GLY A 95 -23.12 1.32 3.82
N LYS A 96 -23.96 1.75 4.76
CA LYS A 96 -23.78 3.02 5.49
C LYS A 96 -22.42 3.12 6.18
N ASN A 97 -21.94 2.00 6.74
CA ASN A 97 -20.63 1.96 7.39
C ASN A 97 -19.50 2.12 6.38
N LEU A 98 -19.60 1.47 5.21
CA LEU A 98 -18.64 1.60 4.14
C LEU A 98 -18.57 3.04 3.62
N THR A 99 -19.72 3.64 3.33
CA THR A 99 -19.79 5.04 2.86
C THR A 99 -19.22 6.02 3.89
N LYS A 100 -19.57 5.86 5.17
CA LYS A 100 -19.01 6.69 6.25
C LYS A 100 -17.49 6.54 6.34
N PHE A 101 -16.98 5.32 6.30
CA PHE A 101 -15.54 5.06 6.35
C PHE A 101 -14.81 5.65 5.14
N THR A 102 -15.36 5.45 3.94
CA THR A 102 -14.78 6.01 2.70
C THR A 102 -14.69 7.53 2.77
N ASN A 103 -15.73 8.22 3.24
CA ASN A 103 -15.72 9.67 3.40
C ASN A 103 -14.68 10.13 4.44
N GLN A 104 -14.52 9.42 5.54
CA GLN A 104 -13.46 9.70 6.52
C GLN A 104 -12.06 9.48 5.91
N LEU A 105 -11.89 8.42 5.13
CA LEU A 105 -10.64 8.12 4.45
C LEU A 105 -10.26 9.18 3.42
N ILE A 106 -11.22 9.67 2.62
CA ILE A 106 -11.02 10.79 1.69
C ILE A 106 -10.46 12.00 2.43
N ASN A 107 -11.10 12.42 3.53
CA ASN A 107 -10.64 13.56 4.31
C ASN A 107 -9.23 13.36 4.88
N LYS A 108 -8.97 12.21 5.52
CA LYS A 108 -7.66 11.89 6.09
C LYS A 108 -6.55 11.93 5.05
N ILE A 109 -6.76 11.26 3.91
CA ILE A 109 -5.73 11.17 2.86
C ILE A 109 -5.53 12.52 2.18
N THR A 110 -6.58 13.27 1.85
CA THR A 110 -6.44 14.60 1.24
C THR A 110 -5.62 15.55 2.12
N GLN A 111 -5.96 15.65 3.42
CA GLN A 111 -5.22 16.49 4.35
C GLN A 111 -3.74 16.07 4.52
N ASN A 112 -3.46 14.78 4.52
CA ASN A 112 -2.10 14.28 4.65
C ASN A 112 -1.31 14.43 3.35
N LEU A 113 -1.94 14.38 2.18
CA LEU A 113 -1.30 14.68 0.89
C LEU A 113 -0.83 16.14 0.82
N GLU A 114 -1.68 17.08 1.23
CA GLU A 114 -1.34 18.51 1.28
C GLU A 114 -0.14 18.82 2.19
N LYS A 115 0.06 17.98 3.22
CA LYS A 115 1.16 18.09 4.20
C LYS A 115 2.35 17.20 3.88
N PHE A 116 2.33 16.45 2.78
CA PHE A 116 3.35 15.46 2.42
C PHE A 116 3.57 14.36 3.49
N HIS A 117 2.57 14.05 4.31
CA HIS A 117 2.64 13.01 5.33
C HIS A 117 2.38 11.61 4.73
N TYR A 118 3.22 11.17 3.79
CA TYR A 118 3.01 9.93 3.02
C TYR A 118 3.02 8.69 3.89
N ASN A 119 3.88 8.60 4.89
CA ASN A 119 3.94 7.48 5.82
C ASN A 119 2.63 7.32 6.62
N VAL A 120 1.97 8.44 6.98
CA VAL A 120 0.66 8.42 7.63
C VAL A 120 -0.42 7.90 6.67
N ILE A 121 -0.35 8.29 5.38
CA ILE A 121 -1.28 7.80 4.36
C ILE A 121 -1.12 6.29 4.17
N VAL A 122 0.12 5.77 4.15
CA VAL A 122 0.35 4.32 4.08
C VAL A 122 -0.24 3.61 5.30
N ALA A 123 -0.13 4.18 6.50
CA ALA A 123 -0.79 3.64 7.69
C ALA A 123 -2.32 3.61 7.52
N ASN A 124 -2.92 4.64 6.92
CA ASN A 124 -4.36 4.64 6.59
C ASN A 124 -4.74 3.54 5.58
N PHE A 125 -3.84 3.14 4.67
CA PHE A 125 -4.11 2.00 3.78
C PHE A 125 -4.17 0.67 4.52
N TYR A 126 -3.39 0.47 5.58
CA TYR A 126 -3.52 -0.70 6.45
C TYR A 126 -4.84 -0.68 7.24
N GLU A 127 -5.25 0.48 7.75
CA GLU A 127 -6.58 0.63 8.39
C GLU A 127 -7.71 0.29 7.41
N MET A 128 -7.64 0.83 6.19
CA MET A 128 -8.57 0.57 5.10
C MET A 128 -8.65 -0.93 4.77
N TYR A 129 -7.51 -1.58 4.61
CA TYR A 129 -7.46 -3.02 4.34
C TYR A 129 -8.18 -3.82 5.42
N ASN A 130 -7.85 -3.56 6.69
CA ASN A 130 -8.47 -4.24 7.83
C ASN A 130 -9.98 -3.98 7.94
N PHE A 131 -10.43 -2.79 7.57
CA PHE A 131 -11.85 -2.45 7.51
C PHE A 131 -12.54 -3.20 6.37
N LEU A 132 -12.00 -3.13 5.15
CA LEU A 132 -12.60 -3.74 3.97
C LEU A 132 -12.72 -5.26 4.08
N ILE A 133 -11.72 -5.95 4.65
CA ILE A 133 -11.82 -7.41 4.87
C ILE A 133 -13.07 -7.78 5.65
N LYS A 134 -13.40 -7.02 6.70
CA LYS A 134 -14.57 -7.27 7.55
C LYS A 134 -15.86 -6.82 6.87
N GLU A 135 -15.80 -5.68 6.19
CA GLU A 135 -16.99 -5.09 5.57
C GLU A 135 -17.45 -5.89 4.34
N THR A 136 -16.53 -6.47 3.57
CA THR A 136 -16.86 -7.32 2.41
C THR A 136 -17.51 -8.65 2.77
N ASP A 137 -17.57 -9.04 4.05
CA ASP A 137 -18.37 -10.20 4.49
C ASP A 137 -19.86 -9.89 4.56
N LYS A 138 -20.24 -8.61 4.59
CA LYS A 138 -21.64 -8.16 4.63
C LYS A 138 -22.28 -8.18 3.24
N PRO A 139 -23.61 -8.31 3.16
CA PRO A 139 -24.34 -8.31 1.89
C PRO A 139 -24.60 -6.89 1.37
N ILE A 140 -23.53 -6.10 1.14
CA ILE A 140 -23.63 -4.70 0.68
C ILE A 140 -24.12 -4.65 -0.76
N LYS A 141 -25.08 -3.77 -1.05
CA LYS A 141 -25.55 -3.53 -2.43
C LYS A 141 -24.41 -3.25 -3.38
N LYS A 142 -24.45 -3.90 -4.54
CA LYS A 142 -23.44 -3.86 -5.58
C LYS A 142 -23.02 -2.43 -5.96
N GLU A 143 -24.00 -1.56 -6.18
CA GLU A 143 -23.78 -0.17 -6.60
C GLU A 143 -23.02 0.62 -5.53
N ILE A 144 -23.37 0.42 -4.28
CA ILE A 144 -22.70 1.05 -3.13
C ILE A 144 -21.27 0.53 -2.97
N LEU A 145 -21.07 -0.78 -3.14
CA LEU A 145 -19.76 -1.39 -3.06
C LEU A 145 -18.84 -0.87 -4.18
N ILE A 146 -19.31 -0.85 -5.42
CA ILE A 146 -18.55 -0.33 -6.58
C ILE A 146 -18.19 1.14 -6.37
N GLU A 147 -19.17 1.98 -6.02
CA GLU A 147 -18.94 3.42 -5.85
C GLU A 147 -17.86 3.71 -4.79
N ASN A 148 -17.94 3.06 -3.64
CA ASN A 148 -16.98 3.27 -2.56
C ASN A 148 -15.62 2.65 -2.89
N TYR A 149 -15.59 1.48 -3.49
CA TYR A 149 -14.34 0.83 -3.89
C TYR A 149 -13.59 1.64 -4.95
N LYS A 150 -14.28 2.18 -5.94
CA LYS A 150 -13.74 3.12 -6.90
C LYS A 150 -13.07 4.32 -6.23
N LYS A 151 -13.76 5.00 -5.29
CA LYS A 151 -13.19 6.11 -4.53
C LYS A 151 -11.90 5.70 -3.81
N ILE A 152 -11.90 4.54 -3.17
CA ILE A 152 -10.74 3.99 -2.47
C ILE A 152 -9.58 3.71 -3.43
N LEU A 153 -9.83 3.10 -4.58
CA LEU A 153 -8.80 2.85 -5.60
C LEU A 153 -8.15 4.14 -6.09
N ILE A 154 -8.93 5.20 -6.29
CA ILE A 154 -8.40 6.52 -6.68
C ILE A 154 -7.51 7.11 -5.59
N LEU A 155 -7.87 6.95 -4.30
CA LEU A 155 -7.04 7.41 -3.18
C LEU A 155 -5.69 6.66 -3.10
N ILE A 156 -5.66 5.39 -3.49
CA ILE A 156 -4.46 4.56 -3.51
C ILE A 156 -3.56 4.87 -4.72
N ASN A 157 -4.14 5.34 -5.82
CA ASN A 157 -3.47 5.49 -7.12
C ASN A 157 -2.13 6.24 -7.06
N PRO A 158 -1.95 7.36 -6.33
CA PRO A 158 -0.66 8.06 -6.25
C PRO A 158 0.47 7.21 -5.65
N PHE A 159 0.14 6.19 -4.87
CA PHE A 159 1.10 5.35 -4.14
C PHE A 159 1.44 4.06 -4.89
N ILE A 160 0.43 3.34 -5.35
CA ILE A 160 0.54 2.05 -6.05
C ILE A 160 -0.30 2.07 -7.33
N PRO A 161 0.17 2.82 -8.35
CA PRO A 161 -0.60 3.12 -9.57
C PRO A 161 -0.92 1.89 -10.42
N HIS A 162 -0.03 0.90 -10.52
CA HIS A 162 -0.28 -0.28 -11.35
C HIS A 162 -1.43 -1.11 -10.79
N PHE A 163 -1.41 -1.39 -9.50
CA PHE A 163 -2.51 -2.07 -8.82
C PHE A 163 -3.83 -1.31 -8.98
N SER A 164 -3.82 -0.01 -8.69
CA SER A 164 -5.02 0.82 -8.72
C SER A 164 -5.63 0.89 -10.13
N ASN A 165 -4.82 1.16 -11.16
CA ASN A 165 -5.31 1.26 -12.53
C ASN A 165 -5.87 -0.08 -13.03
N GLU A 166 -5.20 -1.20 -12.75
CA GLU A 166 -5.70 -2.52 -13.13
C GLU A 166 -7.05 -2.83 -12.49
N CYS A 167 -7.20 -2.51 -11.19
CA CYS A 167 -8.47 -2.70 -10.49
C CYS A 167 -9.57 -1.77 -11.03
N LEU A 168 -9.26 -0.49 -11.34
CA LEU A 168 -10.21 0.46 -11.94
C LEU A 168 -10.67 -0.01 -13.32
N ASN A 169 -9.74 -0.48 -14.18
CA ASN A 169 -10.09 -1.04 -15.48
C ASN A 169 -11.04 -2.24 -15.36
N THR A 170 -10.83 -3.10 -14.35
CA THR A 170 -11.69 -4.27 -14.12
C THR A 170 -13.13 -3.91 -13.79
N ILE A 171 -13.36 -2.74 -13.17
CA ILE A 171 -14.71 -2.22 -12.88
C ILE A 171 -15.22 -1.20 -13.91
N ASN A 172 -14.58 -1.13 -15.08
CA ASN A 172 -14.92 -0.25 -16.22
C ASN A 172 -14.89 1.25 -15.87
N GLU A 173 -13.87 1.66 -15.11
CA GLU A 173 -13.70 3.06 -14.75
C GLU A 173 -12.45 3.66 -15.41
N ASP A 174 -12.68 4.54 -16.40
CA ASP A 174 -11.61 5.17 -17.18
C ASP A 174 -11.24 6.58 -16.68
N GLN A 175 -12.08 7.18 -15.81
CA GLN A 175 -11.85 8.54 -15.33
C GLN A 175 -11.35 8.58 -13.89
N ILE A 176 -10.10 8.97 -13.73
CA ILE A 176 -9.49 9.19 -12.42
C ILE A 176 -9.68 10.66 -12.03
N LYS A 177 -10.69 10.94 -11.20
CA LYS A 177 -10.87 12.25 -10.55
C LYS A 177 -10.80 12.07 -9.05
N TRP A 178 -10.07 12.97 -8.37
CA TRP A 178 -9.98 12.94 -6.91
C TRP A 178 -11.37 12.92 -6.28
N PRO A 179 -11.67 11.97 -5.39
CA PRO A 179 -13.02 11.80 -4.87
C PRO A 179 -13.38 12.92 -3.90
N LYS A 180 -14.64 13.33 -3.95
CA LYS A 180 -15.23 14.24 -2.97
C LYS A 180 -16.02 13.45 -1.93
N VAL A 181 -16.10 14.01 -0.73
CA VAL A 181 -16.99 13.51 0.32
C VAL A 181 -18.44 13.68 -0.14
N SER A 182 -19.24 12.63 -0.03
CA SER A 182 -20.66 12.60 -0.39
C SER A 182 -21.55 12.78 0.82
#